data_65e366176781988081ef5261c6573e69
#
_entry.id   65e366176781988081ef5261c6573e69
#
_cell.length_a   1.000
_cell.length_b   1.000
_cell.length_c   1.000
_cell.angle_alpha   90.00
_cell.angle_beta   90.00
_cell.angle_gamma   90.00
#
_symmetry.space_group_name_H-M   'P 1'
#
loop_
_entity.id
_entity.type
_entity.pdbx_description
1 polymer ?
#
loop_
_entity_poly.entity_id
_entity_poly.type
_entity_poly.pdbx_seq_one_letter_code
_entity_poly.pdbx_strand_id
1 'polypeptide(L)'
;MNRFNQIFDWIARCFRWVGFLLIYLVNTVILSFATMQVKHPTVVNRSIGMMLIYSAFVLAFITWRYQKQLQSNNPRHFGRTKLTGTRFGQLMAFFFLMYGIQMVWSLLISAHILGTPANQTAVNSQIVQLPFWNLAYSILFAPVIEELIFRGIFLNYFFRQNSRVMNVLGVLFSGMIFGYMHVTSLSTTWIMYSLLGCILGWAYLHFRDIRYNTTLHFMNNALSLLAYI
;
A
#
# COMPACT_ATOMS: atom_id res chain seq x y z
N MET A 1 -3.69 6.88 -33.05
CA MET A 1 -2.81 5.75 -32.65
C MET A 1 -3.51 4.48 -33.11
N ASN A 2 -2.84 3.59 -33.89
CA ASN A 2 -3.42 2.35 -34.37
C ASN A 2 -3.74 1.43 -33.16
N ARG A 3 -4.81 0.59 -33.25
CA ARG A 3 -5.21 -0.36 -32.18
C ARG A 3 -4.06 -1.23 -31.68
N PHE A 4 -3.19 -1.65 -32.60
CA PHE A 4 -1.97 -2.41 -32.29
C PHE A 4 -1.04 -1.66 -31.32
N ASN A 5 -0.74 -0.39 -31.57
CA ASN A 5 0.08 0.43 -30.70
C ASN A 5 -0.55 0.67 -29.33
N GLN A 6 -1.89 0.69 -29.24
CA GLN A 6 -2.61 0.83 -27.96
C GLN A 6 -2.45 -0.43 -27.10
N ILE A 7 -2.56 -1.63 -27.71
CA ILE A 7 -2.36 -2.91 -27.03
C ILE A 7 -0.92 -3.03 -26.51
N PHE A 8 0.06 -2.71 -27.35
CA PHE A 8 1.49 -2.74 -26.96
C PHE A 8 1.78 -1.80 -25.78
N ASP A 9 1.25 -0.58 -25.81
CA ASP A 9 1.42 0.38 -24.72
C ASP A 9 0.74 -0.10 -23.43
N TRP A 10 -0.42 -0.78 -23.53
CA TRP A 10 -1.09 -1.37 -22.37
C TRP A 10 -0.27 -2.53 -21.78
N ILE A 11 0.21 -3.45 -22.61
CA ILE A 11 1.08 -4.56 -22.19
C ILE A 11 2.36 -4.02 -21.53
N ALA A 12 3.02 -3.04 -22.14
CA ALA A 12 4.21 -2.42 -21.58
C ALA A 12 3.95 -1.76 -20.22
N ARG A 13 2.75 -1.21 -19.99
CA ARG A 13 2.35 -0.68 -18.67
C ARG A 13 2.14 -1.79 -17.65
N CYS A 14 1.57 -2.93 -18.04
CA CYS A 14 1.45 -4.10 -17.18
C CYS A 14 2.82 -4.60 -16.71
N PHE A 15 3.76 -4.83 -17.65
CA PHE A 15 5.11 -5.27 -17.30
C PHE A 15 5.85 -4.28 -16.41
N ARG A 16 5.76 -2.98 -16.70
CA ARG A 16 6.36 -1.95 -15.86
C ARG A 16 5.78 -1.93 -14.44
N TRP A 17 4.45 -2.05 -14.32
CA TRP A 17 3.79 -2.04 -13.02
C TRP A 17 4.13 -3.30 -12.21
N VAL A 18 4.13 -4.48 -12.82
CA VAL A 18 4.60 -5.73 -12.20
C VAL A 18 6.06 -5.59 -11.78
N GLY A 19 6.91 -4.98 -12.61
CA GLY A 19 8.30 -4.69 -12.27
C GLY A 19 8.44 -3.83 -10.99
N PHE A 20 7.58 -2.82 -10.80
CA PHE A 20 7.57 -2.04 -9.55
C PHE A 20 7.18 -2.88 -8.33
N LEU A 21 6.23 -3.80 -8.48
CA LEU A 21 5.86 -4.74 -7.41
C LEU A 21 7.04 -5.66 -7.06
N LEU A 22 7.70 -6.23 -8.06
CA LEU A 22 8.85 -7.12 -7.83
C LEU A 22 10.00 -6.38 -7.13
N ILE A 23 10.32 -5.16 -7.57
CA ILE A 23 11.32 -4.31 -6.91
C ILE A 23 10.91 -4.04 -5.45
N TYR A 24 9.64 -3.75 -5.19
CA TYR A 24 9.15 -3.53 -3.82
C TYR A 24 9.28 -4.80 -2.95
N LEU A 25 8.92 -5.97 -3.48
CA LEU A 25 8.95 -7.23 -2.75
C LEU A 25 10.37 -7.65 -2.31
N VAL A 26 11.42 -7.19 -3.00
CA VAL A 26 12.81 -7.44 -2.55
C VAL A 26 13.07 -6.87 -1.16
N ASN A 27 12.48 -5.72 -0.80
CA ASN A 27 12.59 -5.17 0.55
C ASN A 27 12.03 -6.11 1.62
N THR A 28 10.85 -6.66 1.37
CA THR A 28 10.22 -7.63 2.29
C THR A 28 11.06 -8.89 2.44
N VAL A 29 11.67 -9.37 1.35
CA VAL A 29 12.58 -10.54 1.38
C VAL A 29 13.82 -10.23 2.23
N ILE A 30 14.45 -9.07 2.06
CA ILE A 30 15.64 -8.69 2.85
C ILE A 30 15.29 -8.60 4.34
N LEU A 31 14.16 -7.97 4.69
CA LEU A 31 13.73 -7.84 6.08
C LEU A 31 13.35 -9.19 6.68
N SER A 32 12.64 -10.05 5.95
CA SER A 32 12.31 -11.40 6.40
C SER A 32 13.58 -12.24 6.63
N PHE A 33 14.57 -12.13 5.74
CA PHE A 33 15.86 -12.78 5.91
C PHE A 33 16.57 -12.27 7.18
N ALA A 34 16.61 -10.95 7.43
CA ALA A 34 17.17 -10.39 8.65
C ALA A 34 16.47 -10.95 9.90
N THR A 35 15.14 -11.04 9.87
CA THR A 35 14.33 -11.59 10.97
C THR A 35 14.65 -13.07 11.24
N MET A 36 14.83 -13.87 10.20
CA MET A 36 15.24 -15.30 10.35
C MET A 36 16.65 -15.46 10.92
N GLN A 37 17.51 -14.46 10.78
CA GLN A 37 18.90 -14.48 11.24
C GLN A 37 19.10 -13.77 12.59
N VAL A 38 18.05 -13.62 13.41
CA VAL A 38 18.07 -12.86 14.68
C VAL A 38 19.16 -13.32 15.66
N LYS A 39 19.56 -14.60 15.59
CA LYS A 39 20.66 -15.15 16.41
C LYS A 39 22.07 -14.73 15.95
N HIS A 40 22.18 -14.07 14.79
CA HIS A 40 23.45 -13.62 14.19
C HIS A 40 23.46 -12.10 13.99
N PRO A 41 23.78 -11.30 15.04
CA PRO A 41 23.66 -9.84 15.02
C PRO A 41 24.38 -9.16 13.87
N THR A 42 25.55 -9.66 13.47
CA THR A 42 26.34 -9.12 12.35
C THR A 42 25.59 -9.26 11.02
N VAL A 43 24.92 -10.41 10.81
CA VAL A 43 24.12 -10.66 9.60
C VAL A 43 22.88 -9.78 9.62
N VAL A 44 22.19 -9.66 10.76
CA VAL A 44 21.04 -8.77 10.94
C VAL A 44 21.43 -7.34 10.57
N ASN A 45 22.49 -6.79 11.17
CA ASN A 45 22.91 -5.40 10.94
C ASN A 45 23.26 -5.13 9.48
N ARG A 46 23.92 -6.07 8.80
CA ARG A 46 24.21 -5.97 7.36
C ARG A 46 22.94 -6.00 6.53
N SER A 47 22.02 -6.91 6.82
CA SER A 47 20.75 -7.03 6.10
C SER A 47 19.88 -5.79 6.29
N ILE A 48 19.81 -5.23 7.50
CA ILE A 48 19.09 -3.99 7.76
C ILE A 48 19.75 -2.82 7.03
N GLY A 49 21.08 -2.71 7.05
CA GLY A 49 21.79 -1.70 6.26
C GLY A 49 21.46 -1.79 4.76
N MET A 50 21.48 -3.00 4.20
CA MET A 50 21.07 -3.23 2.81
C MET A 50 19.60 -2.85 2.56
N MET A 51 18.69 -3.24 3.46
CA MET A 51 17.28 -2.90 3.37
C MET A 51 17.06 -1.39 3.34
N LEU A 52 17.73 -0.63 4.22
CA LEU A 52 17.59 0.83 4.27
C LEU A 52 18.08 1.51 3.00
N ILE A 53 19.26 1.13 2.51
CA ILE A 53 19.83 1.66 1.26
C ILE A 53 18.91 1.32 0.08
N TYR A 54 18.47 0.08 0.01
CA TYR A 54 17.59 -0.39 -1.05
C TYR A 54 16.22 0.30 -0.98
N SER A 55 15.64 0.46 0.21
CA SER A 55 14.37 1.21 0.42
C SER A 55 14.49 2.65 -0.06
N ALA A 56 15.59 3.33 0.25
CA ALA A 56 15.84 4.71 -0.23
C ALA A 56 15.90 4.77 -1.76
N PHE A 57 16.60 3.82 -2.38
CA PHE A 57 16.65 3.71 -3.85
C PHE A 57 15.27 3.44 -4.45
N VAL A 58 14.53 2.46 -3.95
CA VAL A 58 13.18 2.11 -4.42
C VAL A 58 12.24 3.30 -4.29
N LEU A 59 12.26 3.98 -3.13
CA LEU A 59 11.44 5.15 -2.88
C LEU A 59 11.76 6.30 -3.86
N ALA A 60 13.02 6.60 -4.04
CA ALA A 60 13.46 7.62 -5.00
C ALA A 60 13.06 7.28 -6.43
N PHE A 61 13.30 6.03 -6.86
CA PHE A 61 12.97 5.54 -8.20
C PHE A 61 11.46 5.56 -8.48
N ILE A 62 10.64 5.02 -7.58
CA ILE A 62 9.18 4.96 -7.76
C ILE A 62 8.57 6.36 -7.69
N THR A 63 9.06 7.23 -6.79
CA THR A 63 8.64 8.64 -6.72
C THR A 63 8.96 9.37 -8.02
N TRP A 64 10.16 9.21 -8.55
CA TRP A 64 10.54 9.79 -9.83
C TRP A 64 9.64 9.29 -10.97
N ARG A 65 9.36 7.99 -11.02
CA ARG A 65 8.45 7.40 -12.03
C ARG A 65 7.04 7.94 -11.91
N TYR A 66 6.51 8.08 -10.69
CA TYR A 66 5.22 8.68 -10.42
C TYR A 66 5.15 10.13 -10.89
N GLN A 67 6.15 10.95 -10.53
CA GLN A 67 6.21 12.35 -10.97
C GLN A 67 6.27 12.47 -12.50
N LYS A 68 7.11 11.67 -13.15
CA LYS A 68 7.22 11.64 -14.61
C LYS A 68 5.90 11.26 -15.29
N GLN A 69 5.15 10.35 -14.67
CA GLN A 69 3.84 9.98 -15.16
C GLN A 69 2.82 11.11 -15.03
N LEU A 70 2.80 11.84 -13.91
CA LEU A 70 1.94 12.99 -13.73
C LEU A 70 2.24 14.10 -14.74
N GLN A 71 3.50 14.28 -15.13
CA GLN A 71 3.88 15.21 -16.19
C GLN A 71 3.33 14.80 -17.56
N SER A 72 3.26 13.51 -17.84
CA SER A 72 2.80 12.98 -19.13
C SER A 72 1.29 12.82 -19.24
N ASN A 73 0.59 12.52 -18.15
CA ASN A 73 -0.85 12.30 -18.11
C ASN A 73 -1.41 12.48 -16.70
N ASN A 74 -2.12 13.58 -16.48
CA ASN A 74 -2.72 13.91 -15.18
C ASN A 74 -4.13 14.53 -15.32
N PRO A 75 -5.09 13.79 -15.87
CA PRO A 75 -6.44 14.31 -16.13
C PRO A 75 -7.23 14.62 -14.84
N ARG A 76 -6.77 14.12 -13.69
CA ARG A 76 -7.40 14.35 -12.38
C ARG A 76 -6.74 15.47 -11.58
N HIS A 77 -5.71 16.11 -12.15
CA HIS A 77 -4.97 17.20 -11.50
C HIS A 77 -4.40 16.78 -10.13
N PHE A 78 -3.83 15.56 -10.06
CA PHE A 78 -3.09 15.12 -8.86
C PHE A 78 -1.87 16.01 -8.64
N GLY A 79 -1.59 16.33 -7.38
CA GLY A 79 -0.47 17.18 -7.02
C GLY A 79 -0.46 17.52 -5.54
N ARG A 80 0.30 18.54 -5.17
CA ARG A 80 0.35 19.00 -3.79
C ARG A 80 -0.83 19.91 -3.49
N THR A 81 -1.53 19.65 -2.41
CA THR A 81 -2.64 20.46 -1.91
C THR A 81 -2.35 20.96 -0.49
N LYS A 82 -2.94 22.10 -0.13
CA LYS A 82 -2.76 22.68 1.21
C LYS A 82 -3.57 21.88 2.24
N LEU A 83 -3.00 21.64 3.42
CA LEU A 83 -3.74 21.13 4.55
C LEU A 83 -4.63 22.24 5.13
N THR A 84 -5.92 21.99 5.22
CA THR A 84 -6.92 22.87 5.85
C THR A 84 -7.64 22.11 6.95
N GLY A 85 -8.30 22.81 7.89
CA GLY A 85 -9.10 22.17 8.94
C GLY A 85 -10.15 21.22 8.36
N THR A 86 -10.83 21.62 7.28
CA THR A 86 -11.81 20.77 6.58
C THR A 86 -11.16 19.48 6.04
N ARG A 87 -10.01 19.59 5.40
CA ARG A 87 -9.30 18.40 4.87
C ARG A 87 -8.78 17.50 5.99
N PHE A 88 -8.34 18.08 7.09
CA PHE A 88 -7.97 17.30 8.28
C PHE A 88 -9.17 16.53 8.82
N GLY A 89 -10.33 17.19 8.99
CA GLY A 89 -11.56 16.52 9.41
C GLY A 89 -11.98 15.39 8.45
N GLN A 90 -11.86 15.60 7.13
CA GLN A 90 -12.11 14.56 6.12
C GLN A 90 -11.12 13.40 6.22
N LEU A 91 -9.82 13.68 6.45
CA LEU A 91 -8.81 12.65 6.67
C LEU A 91 -9.15 11.78 7.89
N MET A 92 -9.57 12.42 8.99
CA MET A 92 -10.05 11.70 10.18
C MET A 92 -11.29 10.86 9.90
N ALA A 93 -12.23 11.36 9.09
CA ALA A 93 -13.40 10.58 8.70
C ALA A 93 -13.01 9.30 7.92
N PHE A 94 -12.08 9.40 6.96
CA PHE A 94 -11.53 8.23 6.27
C PHE A 94 -10.81 7.27 7.22
N PHE A 95 -10.04 7.81 8.17
CA PHE A 95 -9.35 7.01 9.18
C PHE A 95 -10.33 6.23 10.06
N PHE A 96 -11.35 6.90 10.61
CA PHE A 96 -12.36 6.24 11.42
C PHE A 96 -13.20 5.24 10.63
N LEU A 97 -13.44 5.47 9.35
CA LEU A 97 -14.09 4.49 8.48
C LEU A 97 -13.23 3.21 8.35
N MET A 98 -11.90 3.34 8.11
CA MET A 98 -10.98 2.19 8.06
C MET A 98 -10.93 1.46 9.40
N TYR A 99 -10.84 2.20 10.50
CA TYR A 99 -10.84 1.65 11.85
C TYR A 99 -12.14 0.90 12.17
N GLY A 100 -13.29 1.47 11.81
CA GLY A 100 -14.61 0.84 12.00
C GLY A 100 -14.72 -0.51 11.28
N ILE A 101 -14.24 -0.61 10.05
CA ILE A 101 -14.20 -1.89 9.32
C ILE A 101 -13.35 -2.91 10.06
N GLN A 102 -12.15 -2.54 10.50
CA GLN A 102 -11.27 -3.44 11.24
C GLN A 102 -11.84 -3.85 12.58
N MET A 103 -12.55 -2.92 13.26
CA MET A 103 -13.22 -3.22 14.52
C MET A 103 -14.35 -4.22 14.33
N VAL A 104 -15.21 -4.04 13.31
CA VAL A 104 -16.25 -5.03 12.96
C VAL A 104 -15.62 -6.38 12.66
N TRP A 105 -14.51 -6.40 11.89
CA TRP A 105 -13.80 -7.64 11.57
C TRP A 105 -13.25 -8.34 12.82
N SER A 106 -12.64 -7.58 13.72
CA SER A 106 -12.13 -8.08 15.00
C SER A 106 -13.24 -8.69 15.86
N LEU A 107 -14.41 -8.04 15.92
CA LEU A 107 -15.58 -8.56 16.63
C LEU A 107 -16.08 -9.88 16.03
N LEU A 108 -16.11 -10.00 14.71
CA LEU A 108 -16.50 -11.25 14.02
C LEU A 108 -15.51 -12.39 14.30
N ILE A 109 -14.24 -12.11 14.39
CA ILE A 109 -13.20 -13.08 14.79
C ILE A 109 -13.38 -13.47 16.26
N SER A 110 -13.58 -12.51 17.15
CA SER A 110 -13.81 -12.76 18.58
C SER A 110 -15.08 -13.56 18.86
N ALA A 111 -16.10 -13.39 18.02
CA ALA A 111 -17.33 -14.17 18.07
C ALA A 111 -17.21 -15.56 17.39
N HIS A 112 -16.00 -15.96 16.96
CA HIS A 112 -15.72 -17.20 16.23
C HIS A 112 -16.50 -17.37 14.92
N ILE A 113 -17.02 -16.27 14.33
CA ILE A 113 -17.70 -16.28 13.02
C ILE A 113 -16.65 -16.34 11.90
N LEU A 114 -15.51 -15.69 12.09
CA LEU A 114 -14.38 -15.69 11.17
C LEU A 114 -13.13 -16.27 11.85
N GLY A 115 -12.27 -16.92 11.04
CA GLY A 115 -10.96 -17.39 11.50
C GLY A 115 -9.92 -16.26 11.56
N THR A 116 -8.90 -16.43 12.41
CA THR A 116 -7.74 -15.52 12.47
C THR A 116 -6.97 -15.54 11.15
N PRO A 117 -6.66 -14.38 10.55
CA PRO A 117 -5.92 -14.32 9.29
C PRO A 117 -4.50 -14.91 9.39
N ALA A 118 -4.15 -15.83 8.51
CA ALA A 118 -2.83 -16.47 8.51
C ALA A 118 -1.68 -15.46 8.30
N ASN A 119 -1.88 -14.43 7.48
CA ASN A 119 -0.91 -13.36 7.29
C ASN A 119 -0.67 -12.57 8.58
N GLN A 120 -1.68 -12.36 9.42
CA GLN A 120 -1.53 -11.67 10.71
C GLN A 120 -0.63 -12.49 11.65
N THR A 121 -0.80 -13.80 11.69
CA THR A 121 0.07 -14.70 12.49
C THR A 121 1.53 -14.60 12.01
N ALA A 122 1.77 -14.56 10.71
CA ALA A 122 3.12 -14.41 10.14
C ALA A 122 3.75 -13.05 10.51
N VAL A 123 2.99 -11.95 10.36
CA VAL A 123 3.45 -10.60 10.75
C VAL A 123 3.77 -10.54 12.25
N ASN A 124 2.90 -11.11 13.09
CA ASN A 124 3.09 -11.15 14.54
C ASN A 124 4.40 -11.87 14.91
N SER A 125 4.67 -13.01 14.28
CA SER A 125 5.90 -13.78 14.55
C SER A 125 7.15 -12.99 14.15
N GLN A 126 7.12 -12.25 13.06
CA GLN A 126 8.22 -11.38 12.62
C GLN A 126 8.44 -10.19 13.56
N ILE A 127 7.35 -9.56 14.02
CA ILE A 127 7.42 -8.46 14.98
C ILE A 127 8.04 -8.94 16.32
N VAL A 128 7.63 -10.08 16.82
CA VAL A 128 8.20 -10.64 18.08
C VAL A 128 9.71 -10.92 17.96
N GLN A 129 10.17 -11.38 16.79
CA GLN A 129 11.58 -11.71 16.60
C GLN A 129 12.48 -10.48 16.38
N LEU A 130 12.03 -9.48 15.64
CA LEU A 130 12.79 -8.27 15.33
C LEU A 130 11.87 -7.04 15.34
N PRO A 131 11.38 -6.61 16.54
CA PRO A 131 10.25 -5.69 16.66
C PRO A 131 10.50 -4.33 16.01
N PHE A 132 11.59 -3.67 16.38
CA PHE A 132 11.86 -2.31 15.91
C PHE A 132 11.84 -2.19 14.38
N TRP A 133 12.56 -3.07 13.69
CA TRP A 133 12.72 -2.96 12.24
C TRP A 133 11.46 -3.42 11.48
N ASN A 134 10.75 -4.44 11.95
CA ASN A 134 9.49 -4.86 11.35
C ASN A 134 8.41 -3.79 11.53
N LEU A 135 8.31 -3.17 12.72
CA LEU A 135 7.40 -2.05 12.97
C LEU A 135 7.77 -0.82 12.12
N ALA A 136 9.03 -0.41 12.14
CA ALA A 136 9.50 0.74 11.38
C ALA A 136 9.25 0.56 9.87
N TYR A 137 9.51 -0.61 9.32
CA TYR A 137 9.25 -0.89 7.91
C TYR A 137 7.76 -0.85 7.59
N SER A 138 6.93 -1.56 8.36
CA SER A 138 5.48 -1.66 8.13
C SER A 138 4.76 -0.32 8.31
N ILE A 139 5.25 0.54 9.21
CA ILE A 139 4.62 1.84 9.49
C ILE A 139 5.14 2.92 8.54
N LEU A 140 6.46 3.00 8.29
CA LEU A 140 7.07 4.15 7.62
C LEU A 140 7.34 3.89 6.13
N PHE A 141 7.97 2.77 5.78
CA PHE A 141 8.44 2.54 4.41
C PHE A 141 7.37 1.92 3.50
N ALA A 142 6.74 0.86 3.95
CA ALA A 142 5.77 0.12 3.15
C ALA A 142 4.61 1.02 2.69
N PRO A 143 3.92 1.81 3.54
CA PRO A 143 2.80 2.64 3.12
C PRO A 143 3.15 3.64 2.02
N VAL A 144 4.35 4.25 2.06
CA VAL A 144 4.75 5.23 1.03
C VAL A 144 4.90 4.56 -0.32
N ILE A 145 5.61 3.42 -0.36
CA ILE A 145 5.90 2.70 -1.60
C ILE A 145 4.61 2.08 -2.16
N GLU A 146 3.79 1.49 -1.29
CA GLU A 146 2.51 0.88 -1.68
C GLU A 146 1.54 1.90 -2.26
N GLU A 147 1.37 3.07 -1.62
CA GLU A 147 0.48 4.09 -2.14
C GLU A 147 0.96 4.65 -3.49
N LEU A 148 2.27 4.81 -3.67
CA LEU A 148 2.82 5.19 -4.97
C LEU A 148 2.54 4.13 -6.06
N ILE A 149 2.68 2.84 -5.75
CA ILE A 149 2.46 1.75 -6.71
C ILE A 149 0.98 1.54 -7.00
N PHE A 150 0.14 1.37 -5.95
CA PHE A 150 -1.25 0.96 -6.08
C PHE A 150 -2.19 2.12 -6.41
N ARG A 151 -1.88 3.34 -6.00
CA ARG A 151 -2.73 4.53 -6.27
C ARG A 151 -2.05 5.45 -7.26
N GLY A 152 -0.87 5.92 -6.95
CA GLY A 152 -0.15 6.87 -7.78
C GLY A 152 0.06 6.38 -9.22
N ILE A 153 0.68 5.22 -9.38
CA ILE A 153 1.01 4.67 -10.70
C ILE A 153 -0.15 3.89 -11.30
N PHE A 154 -0.74 2.95 -10.56
CA PHE A 154 -1.77 2.05 -11.07
C PHE A 154 -2.97 2.78 -11.65
N LEU A 155 -3.58 3.70 -10.90
CA LEU A 155 -4.76 4.44 -11.37
C LEU A 155 -4.46 5.24 -12.64
N ASN A 156 -3.29 5.86 -12.71
CA ASN A 156 -2.90 6.65 -13.88
C ASN A 156 -2.44 5.79 -15.08
N TYR A 157 -1.97 4.57 -14.86
CA TYR A 157 -1.60 3.64 -15.95
C TYR A 157 -2.81 3.02 -16.63
N PHE A 158 -3.76 2.57 -15.84
CA PHE A 158 -4.84 1.72 -16.33
C PHE A 158 -6.19 2.45 -16.44
N PHE A 159 -6.43 3.45 -15.60
CA PHE A 159 -7.68 4.23 -15.56
C PHE A 159 -7.41 5.69 -15.94
N ARG A 160 -6.97 5.91 -17.17
CA ARG A 160 -6.39 7.16 -17.65
C ARG A 160 -7.37 8.33 -17.79
N GLN A 161 -8.67 8.08 -17.82
CA GLN A 161 -9.69 9.11 -17.97
C GLN A 161 -10.29 9.51 -16.63
N ASN A 162 -10.59 10.79 -16.46
CA ASN A 162 -11.32 11.28 -15.30
C ASN A 162 -12.84 11.18 -15.57
N SER A 163 -13.38 9.98 -15.49
CA SER A 163 -14.81 9.74 -15.55
C SER A 163 -15.27 8.95 -14.32
N ARG A 164 -16.56 9.05 -13.97
CA ARG A 164 -17.14 8.34 -12.81
C ARG A 164 -16.87 6.84 -12.90
N VAL A 165 -17.09 6.23 -14.07
CA VAL A 165 -16.88 4.80 -14.31
C VAL A 165 -15.41 4.42 -14.10
N MET A 166 -14.46 5.15 -14.72
CA MET A 166 -13.03 4.88 -14.58
C MET A 166 -12.54 5.09 -13.14
N ASN A 167 -13.11 6.05 -12.42
CA ASN A 167 -12.77 6.28 -11.02
C ASN A 167 -13.25 5.11 -10.13
N VAL A 168 -14.49 4.66 -10.28
CA VAL A 168 -15.03 3.53 -9.51
C VAL A 168 -14.28 2.23 -9.83
N LEU A 169 -14.11 1.90 -11.12
CA LEU A 169 -13.38 0.70 -11.53
C LEU A 169 -11.94 0.75 -11.04
N GLY A 170 -11.26 1.89 -11.15
CA GLY A 170 -9.89 2.06 -10.68
C GLY A 170 -9.75 1.82 -9.19
N VAL A 171 -10.65 2.36 -8.38
CA VAL A 171 -10.69 2.13 -6.92
C VAL A 171 -10.92 0.66 -6.61
N LEU A 172 -11.91 0.03 -7.25
CA LEU A 172 -12.24 -1.38 -7.02
C LEU A 172 -11.07 -2.31 -7.39
N PHE A 173 -10.54 -2.19 -8.60
CA PHE A 173 -9.42 -3.04 -9.03
C PHE A 173 -8.15 -2.81 -8.20
N SER A 174 -7.82 -1.55 -7.91
CA SER A 174 -6.68 -1.22 -7.03
C SER A 174 -6.86 -1.84 -5.64
N GLY A 175 -8.06 -1.74 -5.06
CA GLY A 175 -8.39 -2.31 -3.75
C GLY A 175 -8.31 -3.83 -3.74
N MET A 176 -8.89 -4.49 -4.74
CA MET A 176 -8.88 -5.97 -4.87
C MET A 176 -7.46 -6.53 -5.02
N ILE A 177 -6.63 -5.90 -5.86
CA ILE A 177 -5.24 -6.32 -6.03
C ILE A 177 -4.44 -6.07 -4.75
N PHE A 178 -4.64 -4.92 -4.10
CA PHE A 178 -4.03 -4.61 -2.80
C PHE A 178 -4.39 -5.67 -1.76
N GLY A 179 -5.66 -6.04 -1.64
CA GLY A 179 -6.11 -7.11 -0.74
C GLY A 179 -5.46 -8.46 -1.06
N TYR A 180 -5.34 -8.80 -2.35
CA TYR A 180 -4.71 -10.05 -2.77
C TYR A 180 -3.20 -10.10 -2.44
N MET A 181 -2.51 -8.97 -2.54
CA MET A 181 -1.09 -8.89 -2.14
C MET A 181 -0.88 -9.09 -0.64
N HIS A 182 -1.92 -8.90 0.19
CA HIS A 182 -1.84 -9.11 1.63
C HIS A 182 -2.13 -10.54 2.07
N VAL A 183 -2.98 -11.30 1.34
CA VAL A 183 -3.42 -12.62 1.80
C VAL A 183 -3.31 -13.75 0.75
N THR A 184 -2.95 -13.46 -0.48
CA THR A 184 -2.74 -14.42 -1.59
C THR A 184 -3.82 -15.48 -1.79
N SER A 185 -5.02 -15.28 -1.22
CA SER A 185 -6.19 -16.15 -1.32
C SER A 185 -7.48 -15.34 -1.36
N LEU A 186 -8.49 -15.83 -2.07
CA LEU A 186 -9.83 -15.23 -2.11
C LEU A 186 -10.61 -15.67 -0.86
N SER A 187 -10.32 -15.03 0.25
CA SER A 187 -10.89 -15.32 1.58
C SER A 187 -11.67 -14.13 2.12
N THR A 188 -12.35 -14.31 3.24
CA THR A 188 -13.00 -13.20 3.97
C THR A 188 -11.98 -12.11 4.34
N THR A 189 -10.77 -12.49 4.72
CA THR A 189 -9.67 -11.57 4.99
C THR A 189 -9.27 -10.76 3.74
N TRP A 190 -9.29 -11.38 2.55
CA TRP A 190 -9.10 -10.66 1.29
C TRP A 190 -10.16 -9.56 1.09
N ILE A 191 -11.42 -9.84 1.47
CA ILE A 191 -12.49 -8.83 1.38
C ILE A 191 -12.16 -7.64 2.29
N MET A 192 -11.74 -7.88 3.53
CA MET A 192 -11.35 -6.82 4.47
C MET A 192 -10.23 -5.94 3.89
N TYR A 193 -9.11 -6.53 3.47
CA TYR A 193 -8.00 -5.76 2.90
C TYR A 193 -8.37 -5.06 1.59
N SER A 194 -9.26 -5.66 0.79
CA SER A 194 -9.78 -5.03 -0.42
C SER A 194 -10.63 -3.81 -0.10
N LEU A 195 -11.47 -3.87 0.94
CA LEU A 195 -12.25 -2.72 1.41
C LEU A 195 -11.34 -1.59 1.92
N LEU A 196 -10.33 -1.90 2.73
CA LEU A 196 -9.33 -0.91 3.16
C LEU A 196 -8.60 -0.32 1.95
N GLY A 197 -8.25 -1.16 0.98
CA GLY A 197 -7.66 -0.75 -0.29
C GLY A 197 -8.56 0.18 -1.11
N CYS A 198 -9.88 -0.09 -1.15
CA CYS A 198 -10.85 0.77 -1.80
C CYS A 198 -10.98 2.14 -1.11
N ILE A 199 -10.98 2.17 0.23
CA ILE A 199 -11.02 3.43 1.00
C ILE A 199 -9.78 4.27 0.69
N LEU A 200 -8.60 3.68 0.70
CA LEU A 200 -7.36 4.34 0.31
C LEU A 200 -7.40 4.85 -1.14
N GLY A 201 -7.93 4.06 -2.08
CA GLY A 201 -8.13 4.49 -3.45
C GLY A 201 -9.09 5.67 -3.59
N TRP A 202 -10.19 5.63 -2.84
CA TRP A 202 -11.16 6.73 -2.78
C TRP A 202 -10.56 7.99 -2.15
N ALA A 203 -9.83 7.87 -1.05
CA ALA A 203 -9.13 8.97 -0.41
C ALA A 203 -8.15 9.65 -1.39
N TYR A 204 -7.40 8.87 -2.18
CA TYR A 204 -6.50 9.41 -3.21
C TYR A 204 -7.25 10.23 -4.27
N LEU A 205 -8.37 9.75 -4.76
CA LEU A 205 -9.20 10.49 -5.71
C LEU A 205 -9.81 11.76 -5.11
N HIS A 206 -10.19 11.70 -3.83
CA HIS A 206 -10.81 12.81 -3.10
C HIS A 206 -9.81 13.93 -2.81
N PHE A 207 -8.68 13.62 -2.20
CA PHE A 207 -7.67 14.62 -1.82
C PHE A 207 -6.81 15.08 -3.00
N ARG A 208 -6.66 14.23 -4.02
CA ARG A 208 -5.80 14.46 -5.20
C ARG A 208 -4.33 14.68 -4.84
N ASP A 209 -3.89 14.18 -3.70
CA ASP A 209 -2.55 14.36 -3.16
C ASP A 209 -2.13 13.08 -2.42
N ILE A 210 -1.12 12.42 -2.94
CA ILE A 210 -0.63 11.14 -2.42
C ILE A 210 -0.20 11.21 -0.94
N ARG A 211 0.18 12.39 -0.45
CA ARG A 211 0.64 12.58 0.93
C ARG A 211 -0.49 12.31 1.93
N TYR A 212 -1.73 12.77 1.66
CA TYR A 212 -2.88 12.46 2.53
C TYR A 212 -3.13 10.97 2.60
N ASN A 213 -3.02 10.33 1.45
CA ASN A 213 -3.25 8.89 1.34
C ASN A 213 -2.20 8.08 2.09
N THR A 214 -0.92 8.45 1.91
CA THR A 214 0.19 7.86 2.65
C THR A 214 0.05 8.09 4.15
N THR A 215 -0.36 9.29 4.59
CA THR A 215 -0.61 9.58 6.01
C THR A 215 -1.74 8.72 6.55
N LEU A 216 -2.84 8.57 5.80
CA LEU A 216 -3.96 7.71 6.20
C LEU A 216 -3.52 6.26 6.36
N HIS A 217 -2.74 5.75 5.42
CA HIS A 217 -2.21 4.38 5.47
C HIS A 217 -1.22 4.19 6.64
N PHE A 218 -0.33 5.16 6.85
CA PHE A 218 0.57 5.21 8.01
C PHE A 218 -0.20 5.15 9.33
N MET A 219 -1.23 5.99 9.51
CA MET A 219 -2.06 6.02 10.72
C MET A 219 -2.77 4.69 10.94
N ASN A 220 -3.28 4.10 9.87
CA ASN A 220 -3.93 2.79 9.90
C ASN A 220 -2.97 1.69 10.38
N ASN A 221 -1.77 1.62 9.82
CA ASN A 221 -0.78 0.62 10.20
C ASN A 221 -0.24 0.87 11.62
N ALA A 222 0.01 2.13 11.99
CA ALA A 222 0.46 2.48 13.33
C ALA A 222 -0.56 2.04 14.39
N LEU A 223 -1.86 2.29 14.17
CA LEU A 223 -2.90 1.87 15.11
C LEU A 223 -2.99 0.34 15.22
N SER A 224 -2.95 -0.37 14.10
CA SER A 224 -3.01 -1.84 14.08
C SER A 224 -1.83 -2.49 14.82
N LEU A 225 -0.69 -1.82 14.85
CA LEU A 225 0.54 -2.32 15.45
C LEU A 225 0.75 -1.87 16.91
N LEU A 226 0.01 -0.85 17.38
CA LEU A 226 0.03 -0.45 18.80
C LEU A 226 -0.44 -1.56 19.74
N ALA A 227 -1.20 -2.53 19.24
CA ALA A 227 -1.63 -3.70 20.00
C ALA A 227 -0.46 -4.66 20.36
N TYR A 228 0.74 -4.45 19.83
CA TYR A 228 1.94 -5.28 20.06
C TYR A 228 3.00 -4.60 20.93
N ILE A 229 2.76 -3.37 21.38
CA ILE A 229 3.60 -2.62 22.31
C ILE A 229 2.97 -2.61 23.69
#